data_00497b2d8f974a270009520e9d06fef2
#
_entry.id   00497b2d8f974a270009520e9d06fef2
#
_cell.length_a   1.000
_cell.length_b   1.000
_cell.length_c   1.000
_cell.angle_alpha   90.00
_cell.angle_beta   90.00
_cell.angle_gamma   90.00
#
_symmetry.space_group_name_H-M   'P 1'
#
loop_
_entity.id
_entity.type
_entity.pdbx_description
1 polymer ?
#
loop_
_entity_poly.entity_id
_entity_poly.type
_entity_poly.pdbx_seq_one_letter_code
_entity_poly.pdbx_strand_id
1 'polypeptide(L)'
;MSSLRQRLRAVVIALVLALAAFGAVTWWALESSGVAVLRTERLDQDARETHVWWVESDGALWLEAATPERGFLSEIRRFPVAILVRAGQEQPFHTDIVDTPDAHARVRAAMRAKYGWRDAWVGLLQDTSRSVAVRLTPPLPAVKIPPPAAETPESGPSKKP
;
A
#
# COMPACT_ATOMS: atom_id res chain seq x y z
N MET A 1 5.68 43.91 35.45
CA MET A 1 4.71 42.85 35.09
C MET A 1 4.44 42.77 33.58
N SER A 2 4.58 43.81 32.78
CA SER A 2 4.37 43.80 31.31
C SER A 2 5.40 42.95 30.56
N SER A 3 6.67 43.02 30.92
CA SER A 3 7.74 42.26 30.24
C SER A 3 7.61 40.73 30.36
N LEU A 4 7.15 40.22 31.51
CA LEU A 4 6.95 38.78 31.69
C LEU A 4 5.82 38.25 30.81
N ARG A 5 4.70 38.98 30.72
CA ARG A 5 3.57 38.63 29.84
C ARG A 5 3.96 38.67 28.36
N GLN A 6 4.78 39.62 27.95
CA GLN A 6 5.29 39.68 26.58
C GLN A 6 6.22 38.50 26.25
N ARG A 7 7.14 38.17 27.17
CA ARG A 7 8.01 36.99 26.98
C ARG A 7 7.21 35.69 26.92
N LEU A 8 6.21 35.52 27.80
CA LEU A 8 5.35 34.35 27.79
C LEU A 8 4.57 34.24 26.47
N ARG A 9 3.99 35.34 25.97
CA ARG A 9 3.31 35.37 24.68
C ARG A 9 4.25 35.01 23.52
N ALA A 10 5.48 35.55 23.51
CA ALA A 10 6.48 35.22 22.48
C ALA A 10 6.84 33.74 22.50
N VAL A 11 7.03 33.13 23.67
CA VAL A 11 7.31 31.69 23.80
C VAL A 11 6.14 30.86 23.31
N VAL A 12 4.90 31.22 23.66
CA VAL A 12 3.70 30.50 23.19
C VAL A 12 3.58 30.58 21.67
N ILE A 13 3.76 31.77 21.09
CA ILE A 13 3.72 31.93 19.63
C ILE A 13 4.82 31.11 18.97
N ALA A 14 6.03 31.15 19.47
CA ALA A 14 7.14 30.35 18.92
C ALA A 14 6.85 28.85 18.99
N LEU A 15 6.27 28.37 20.09
CA LEU A 15 5.86 26.96 20.24
C LEU A 15 4.77 26.57 19.22
N VAL A 16 3.74 27.41 19.06
CA VAL A 16 2.66 27.18 18.09
C VAL A 16 3.21 27.14 16.68
N LEU A 17 4.11 28.07 16.31
CA LEU A 17 4.74 28.08 15.00
C LEU A 17 5.62 26.84 14.78
N ALA A 18 6.37 26.40 15.79
CA ALA A 18 7.18 25.19 15.71
C ALA A 18 6.32 23.94 15.52
N LEU A 19 5.21 23.82 16.24
CA LEU A 19 4.26 22.71 16.08
C LEU A 19 3.59 22.74 14.71
N ALA A 20 3.21 23.90 14.21
CA ALA A 20 2.63 24.05 12.88
C ALA A 20 3.63 23.67 11.79
N ALA A 21 4.88 24.13 11.89
CA ALA A 21 5.95 23.76 10.97
C ALA A 21 6.25 22.26 11.01
N PHE A 22 6.31 21.66 12.20
CA PHE A 22 6.49 20.22 12.37
C PHE A 22 5.35 19.43 11.70
N GLY A 23 4.10 19.84 11.94
CA GLY A 23 2.92 19.22 11.30
C GLY A 23 2.95 19.35 9.77
N ALA A 24 3.28 20.52 9.25
CA ALA A 24 3.39 20.77 7.82
C ALA A 24 4.49 19.92 7.16
N VAL A 25 5.68 19.83 7.77
CA VAL A 25 6.78 18.99 7.29
C VAL A 25 6.39 17.51 7.31
N THR A 26 5.76 17.06 8.38
CA THR A 26 5.32 15.67 8.50
C THR A 26 4.27 15.34 7.46
N TRP A 27 3.26 16.18 7.29
CA TRP A 27 2.24 16.00 6.27
C TRP A 27 2.85 15.98 4.86
N TRP A 28 3.72 16.92 4.56
CA TRP A 28 4.39 16.98 3.27
C TRP A 28 5.31 15.77 3.02
N ALA A 29 6.01 15.28 4.04
CA ALA A 29 6.84 14.09 3.93
C ALA A 29 6.02 12.84 3.60
N LEU A 30 4.82 12.72 4.17
CA LEU A 30 3.94 11.58 3.97
C LEU A 30 3.20 11.60 2.62
N GLU A 31 2.77 12.77 2.14
CA GLU A 31 1.83 12.89 1.00
C GLU A 31 2.47 13.40 -0.29
N SER A 32 3.64 14.05 -0.24
CA SER A 32 4.12 14.90 -1.33
C SER A 32 4.64 14.18 -2.57
N SER A 33 4.91 12.88 -2.54
CA SER A 33 5.28 12.14 -3.76
C SER A 33 5.37 10.64 -3.57
N GLY A 34 5.02 9.91 -4.62
CA GLY A 34 5.16 8.46 -4.67
C GLY A 34 4.18 7.69 -3.77
N VAL A 35 3.16 8.37 -3.26
CA VAL A 35 2.06 7.74 -2.53
C VAL A 35 1.08 7.13 -3.52
N ALA A 36 0.64 5.91 -3.23
CA ALA A 36 -0.43 5.25 -3.94
C ALA A 36 -1.59 4.98 -2.99
N VAL A 37 -2.77 4.74 -3.53
CA VAL A 37 -3.91 4.28 -2.74
C VAL A 37 -4.06 2.79 -2.95
N LEU A 38 -3.99 2.03 -1.86
CA LEU A 38 -4.29 0.61 -1.84
C LEU A 38 -5.76 0.43 -1.44
N ARG A 39 -6.57 -0.16 -2.32
CA ARG A 39 -7.94 -0.56 -2.03
C ARG A 39 -7.99 -2.04 -1.72
N THR A 40 -8.47 -2.37 -0.54
CA THR A 40 -8.65 -3.74 -0.08
C THR A 40 -10.12 -4.04 0.20
N GLU A 41 -10.55 -5.26 -0.11
CA GLU A 41 -11.92 -5.69 0.11
C GLU A 41 -12.18 -5.95 1.59
N ARG A 42 -13.37 -5.56 2.06
CA ARG A 42 -13.83 -5.78 3.43
C ARG A 42 -15.14 -6.54 3.41
N LEU A 43 -15.33 -7.39 4.41
CA LEU A 43 -16.63 -8.02 4.62
C LEU A 43 -17.64 -7.00 5.12
N ASP A 44 -18.79 -7.02 4.48
CA ASP A 44 -19.97 -6.24 4.88
C ASP A 44 -19.74 -4.72 5.02
N GLN A 45 -18.70 -4.19 4.36
CA GLN A 45 -18.37 -2.77 4.37
C GLN A 45 -17.81 -2.35 3.00
N ASP A 46 -17.76 -1.04 2.77
CA ASP A 46 -17.09 -0.48 1.61
C ASP A 46 -15.59 -0.82 1.61
N ALA A 47 -14.99 -0.89 0.44
CA ALA A 47 -13.57 -1.12 0.29
C ALA A 47 -12.76 -0.11 1.11
N ARG A 48 -11.70 -0.59 1.78
CA ARG A 48 -10.79 0.30 2.50
C ARG A 48 -9.82 0.94 1.53
N GLU A 49 -9.69 2.24 1.61
CA GLU A 49 -8.60 2.99 0.97
C GLU A 49 -7.51 3.29 1.99
N THR A 50 -6.27 2.95 1.64
CA THR A 50 -5.11 3.19 2.48
C THR A 50 -4.02 3.85 1.64
N HIS A 51 -3.52 5.00 2.08
CA HIS A 51 -2.34 5.63 1.49
C HIS A 51 -1.10 4.83 1.86
N VAL A 52 -0.36 4.39 0.85
CA VAL A 52 0.80 3.52 1.02
C VAL A 52 2.00 4.03 0.24
N TRP A 53 3.17 3.87 0.81
CA TRP A 53 4.42 3.97 0.08
C TRP A 53 4.70 2.66 -0.63
N TRP A 54 5.30 2.76 -1.79
CA TRP A 54 5.59 1.61 -2.63
C TRP A 54 6.96 1.73 -3.31
N VAL A 55 7.59 0.61 -3.56
CA VAL A 55 8.86 0.50 -4.30
C VAL A 55 8.79 -0.63 -5.31
N GLU A 56 9.64 -0.57 -6.31
CA GLU A 56 9.90 -1.68 -7.23
C GLU A 56 11.20 -2.35 -6.83
N SER A 57 11.16 -3.66 -6.70
CA SER A 57 12.34 -4.50 -6.48
C SER A 57 12.11 -5.89 -7.03
N ASP A 58 13.11 -6.45 -7.69
CA ASP A 58 13.08 -7.80 -8.26
C ASP A 58 11.87 -8.08 -9.15
N GLY A 59 11.47 -7.09 -9.97
CA GLY A 59 10.35 -7.22 -10.89
C GLY A 59 8.96 -7.25 -10.24
N ALA A 60 8.86 -6.97 -8.95
CA ALA A 60 7.61 -6.86 -8.22
C ALA A 60 7.46 -5.47 -7.59
N LEU A 61 6.22 -5.09 -7.32
CA LEU A 61 5.92 -3.96 -6.46
C LEU A 61 5.90 -4.42 -5.00
N TRP A 62 6.40 -3.57 -4.13
CA TRP A 62 6.41 -3.83 -2.71
C TRP A 62 5.82 -2.67 -1.95
N LEU A 63 5.02 -2.98 -0.95
CA LEU A 63 4.48 -2.06 0.04
C LEU A 63 5.08 -2.37 1.40
N GLU A 64 5.00 -1.40 2.28
CA GLU A 64 5.37 -1.59 3.68
C GLU A 64 4.18 -1.21 4.57
N ALA A 65 3.72 -2.16 5.36
CA ALA A 65 2.82 -1.88 6.46
C ALA A 65 3.65 -1.50 7.68
N ALA A 66 3.44 -0.32 8.19
CA ALA A 66 4.23 0.23 9.30
C ALA A 66 4.22 -0.64 10.56
N THR A 67 3.11 -1.34 10.81
CA THR A 67 2.97 -2.32 11.90
C THR A 67 2.15 -3.52 11.47
N PRO A 68 2.30 -4.69 12.13
CA PRO A 68 1.52 -5.89 11.84
C PRO A 68 0.01 -5.73 12.05
N GLU A 69 -0.40 -4.72 12.83
CA GLU A 69 -1.79 -4.45 13.20
C GLU A 69 -2.54 -3.59 12.16
N ARG A 70 -1.87 -3.17 11.06
CA ARG A 70 -2.52 -2.41 10.00
C ARG A 70 -3.71 -3.17 9.42
N GLY A 71 -4.87 -2.53 9.39
CA GLY A 71 -6.15 -3.15 9.02
C GLY A 71 -6.14 -3.81 7.65
N PHE A 72 -5.49 -3.20 6.66
CA PHE A 72 -5.41 -3.80 5.33
C PHE A 72 -4.65 -5.13 5.29
N LEU A 73 -3.74 -5.41 6.24
CA LEU A 73 -3.05 -6.70 6.33
C LEU A 73 -4.02 -7.84 6.66
N SER A 74 -5.01 -7.60 7.53
CA SER A 74 -6.03 -8.60 7.84
C SER A 74 -6.95 -8.85 6.65
N GLU A 75 -7.21 -7.82 5.86
CA GLU A 75 -8.05 -7.89 4.66
C GLU A 75 -7.35 -8.69 3.55
N ILE A 76 -6.08 -8.42 3.26
CA ILE A 76 -5.32 -9.19 2.25
C ILE A 76 -5.00 -10.63 2.67
N ARG A 77 -4.91 -10.92 3.99
CA ARG A 77 -4.83 -12.31 4.46
C ARG A 77 -6.08 -13.10 4.11
N ARG A 78 -7.23 -12.45 4.06
CA ARG A 78 -8.50 -13.06 3.76
C ARG A 78 -8.79 -13.07 2.26
N PHE A 79 -8.54 -11.96 1.59
CA PHE A 79 -8.71 -11.76 0.15
C PHE A 79 -7.38 -11.29 -0.44
N PRO A 80 -6.55 -12.19 -0.95
CA PRO A 80 -5.19 -11.85 -1.39
C PRO A 80 -5.18 -11.11 -2.74
N VAL A 81 -6.12 -10.19 -2.93
CA VAL A 81 -6.22 -9.31 -4.09
C VAL A 81 -6.45 -7.89 -3.60
N ALA A 82 -5.77 -6.94 -4.20
CA ALA A 82 -5.97 -5.53 -3.94
C ALA A 82 -5.86 -4.72 -5.23
N ILE A 83 -6.47 -3.54 -5.26
CA ILE A 83 -6.31 -2.58 -6.36
C ILE A 83 -5.33 -1.51 -5.88
N LEU A 84 -4.26 -1.29 -6.65
CA LEU A 84 -3.34 -0.20 -6.43
C LEU A 84 -3.65 0.94 -7.40
N VAL A 85 -3.97 2.10 -6.85
CA VAL A 85 -4.24 3.32 -7.63
C VAL A 85 -2.99 4.18 -7.62
N ARG A 86 -2.38 4.38 -8.79
CA ARG A 86 -1.19 5.21 -8.99
C ARG A 86 -1.43 6.19 -10.12
N ALA A 87 -1.19 7.47 -9.88
CA ALA A 87 -1.41 8.53 -10.88
C ALA A 87 -2.81 8.45 -11.55
N GLY A 88 -3.83 8.11 -10.77
CA GLY A 88 -5.21 7.95 -11.28
C GLY A 88 -5.50 6.66 -12.04
N GLN A 89 -4.52 5.77 -12.18
CA GLN A 89 -4.71 4.47 -12.83
C GLN A 89 -4.91 3.37 -11.79
N GLU A 90 -5.97 2.59 -11.96
CA GLU A 90 -6.31 1.46 -11.12
C GLU A 90 -5.74 0.17 -11.73
N GLN A 91 -5.01 -0.58 -10.93
CA GLN A 91 -4.43 -1.84 -11.36
C GLN A 91 -4.63 -2.91 -10.27
N PRO A 92 -5.24 -4.06 -10.60
CA PRO A 92 -5.36 -5.17 -9.68
C PRO A 92 -4.03 -5.89 -9.51
N PHE A 93 -3.79 -6.39 -8.30
CA PHE A 93 -2.61 -7.18 -7.94
C PHE A 93 -3.00 -8.34 -7.04
N HIS A 94 -2.32 -9.46 -7.20
CA HIS A 94 -2.23 -10.46 -6.17
C HIS A 94 -1.27 -9.98 -5.07
N THR A 95 -1.62 -10.21 -3.81
CA THR A 95 -0.89 -9.69 -2.64
C THR A 95 -0.37 -10.83 -1.79
N ASP A 96 0.93 -10.81 -1.50
CA ASP A 96 1.60 -11.76 -0.61
C ASP A 96 2.22 -11.01 0.57
N ILE A 97 1.90 -11.43 1.79
CA ILE A 97 2.59 -10.93 2.98
C ILE A 97 3.88 -11.74 3.14
N VAL A 98 5.02 -11.05 3.08
CA VAL A 98 6.34 -11.67 3.17
C VAL A 98 7.01 -11.21 4.46
N ASP A 99 6.74 -11.95 5.53
CA ASP A 99 7.26 -11.66 6.87
C ASP A 99 8.57 -12.41 7.11
N THR A 100 9.60 -12.02 6.35
CA THR A 100 10.97 -12.55 6.51
C THR A 100 11.98 -11.42 6.71
N PRO A 101 13.04 -11.62 7.51
CA PRO A 101 14.07 -10.61 7.73
C PRO A 101 14.69 -10.07 6.43
N ASP A 102 14.91 -10.93 5.44
CA ASP A 102 15.49 -10.56 4.16
C ASP A 102 14.55 -9.68 3.33
N ALA A 103 13.26 -10.02 3.28
CA ALA A 103 12.27 -9.19 2.60
C ALA A 103 12.13 -7.84 3.28
N HIS A 104 12.07 -7.81 4.61
CA HIS A 104 12.05 -6.59 5.40
C HIS A 104 13.27 -5.71 5.09
N ALA A 105 14.49 -6.26 5.20
CA ALA A 105 15.72 -5.51 4.95
C ALA A 105 15.77 -4.94 3.51
N ARG A 106 15.34 -5.73 2.52
CA ARG A 106 15.29 -5.34 1.12
C ARG A 106 14.30 -4.19 0.90
N VAL A 107 13.07 -4.32 1.38
CA VAL A 107 12.04 -3.30 1.23
C VAL A 107 12.45 -2.01 1.94
N ARG A 108 13.01 -2.11 3.16
CA ARG A 108 13.53 -0.95 3.88
C ARG A 108 14.66 -0.24 3.13
N ALA A 109 15.60 -0.98 2.53
CA ALA A 109 16.66 -0.41 1.70
C ALA A 109 16.08 0.31 0.47
N ALA A 110 15.12 -0.30 -0.22
CA ALA A 110 14.46 0.28 -1.39
C ALA A 110 13.64 1.54 -1.02
N MET A 111 12.90 1.51 0.10
CA MET A 111 12.17 2.67 0.62
C MET A 111 13.12 3.83 0.93
N ARG A 112 14.23 3.54 1.60
CA ARG A 112 15.26 4.54 1.91
C ARG A 112 15.88 5.14 0.65
N ALA A 113 16.15 4.33 -0.35
CA ALA A 113 16.68 4.79 -1.64
C ALA A 113 15.68 5.68 -2.39
N LYS A 114 14.39 5.33 -2.41
CA LYS A 114 13.35 6.07 -3.12
C LYS A 114 12.91 7.34 -2.39
N TYR A 115 12.69 7.27 -1.09
CA TYR A 115 12.10 8.35 -0.30
C TYR A 115 13.15 9.21 0.46
N GLY A 116 14.38 8.71 0.60
CA GLY A 116 15.50 9.47 1.13
C GLY A 116 15.23 10.03 2.54
N TRP A 117 15.38 11.36 2.68
CA TRP A 117 15.19 12.03 3.98
C TRP A 117 13.77 11.86 4.56
N ARG A 118 12.75 11.65 3.73
CA ARG A 118 11.37 11.43 4.19
C ARG A 118 11.24 10.10 4.93
N ASP A 119 11.88 9.06 4.41
CA ASP A 119 11.96 7.77 5.09
C ASP A 119 12.69 7.90 6.43
N ALA A 120 13.78 8.65 6.47
CA ALA A 120 14.49 8.95 7.71
C ALA A 120 13.61 9.73 8.71
N TRP A 121 12.84 10.72 8.23
CA TRP A 121 11.90 11.48 9.05
C TRP A 121 10.80 10.60 9.65
N VAL A 122 10.19 9.74 8.84
CA VAL A 122 9.17 8.78 9.32
C VAL A 122 9.78 7.81 10.33
N GLY A 123 11.01 7.33 10.10
CA GLY A 123 11.74 6.46 11.02
C GLY A 123 12.06 7.11 12.38
N LEU A 124 12.10 8.45 12.47
CA LEU A 124 12.20 9.16 13.76
C LEU A 124 10.88 9.16 14.55
N LEU A 125 9.75 9.12 13.83
CA LEU A 125 8.41 9.21 14.40
C LEU A 125 7.79 7.84 14.68
N GLN A 126 8.24 6.82 13.96
CA GLN A 126 7.64 5.49 13.96
C GLN A 126 8.73 4.41 13.98
N ASP A 127 8.56 3.43 14.84
CA ASP A 127 9.41 2.25 14.85
C ASP A 127 9.13 1.38 13.60
N THR A 128 10.07 1.40 12.67
CA THR A 128 9.99 0.62 11.43
C THR A 128 10.55 -0.80 11.57
N SER A 129 11.07 -1.18 12.74
CA SER A 129 11.61 -2.53 12.99
C SER A 129 10.53 -3.63 12.92
N ARG A 130 9.27 -3.24 13.20
CA ARG A 130 8.10 -4.13 13.17
C ARG A 130 7.30 -4.03 11.88
N SER A 131 7.79 -3.30 10.88
CA SER A 131 7.09 -3.18 9.61
C SER A 131 7.04 -4.49 8.84
N VAL A 132 5.97 -4.69 8.09
CA VAL A 132 5.69 -5.92 7.34
C VAL A 132 5.73 -5.63 5.85
N ALA A 133 6.52 -6.40 5.12
CA ALA A 133 6.62 -6.29 3.68
C ALA A 133 5.44 -7.01 3.00
N VAL A 134 4.85 -6.35 2.00
CA VAL A 134 3.78 -6.91 1.16
C VAL A 134 4.23 -6.84 -0.28
N ARG A 135 4.29 -7.99 -0.93
CA ARG A 135 4.59 -8.12 -2.35
C ARG A 135 3.31 -8.03 -3.16
N LEU A 136 3.36 -7.27 -4.25
CA LEU A 136 2.28 -7.19 -5.23
C LEU A 136 2.79 -7.73 -6.55
N THR A 137 2.08 -8.72 -7.09
CA THR A 137 2.35 -9.30 -8.41
C THR A 137 1.16 -9.06 -9.32
N PRO A 138 1.38 -8.70 -10.60
CA PRO A 138 0.26 -8.61 -11.54
C PRO A 138 -0.52 -9.93 -11.55
N PRO A 139 -1.85 -9.91 -11.71
CA PRO A 139 -2.61 -11.12 -11.86
C PRO A 139 -2.11 -11.88 -13.11
N LEU A 140 -2.08 -13.20 -13.02
CA LEU A 140 -1.79 -14.02 -14.19
C LEU A 140 -2.78 -13.65 -15.32
N PRO A 141 -2.30 -13.57 -16.57
CA PRO A 141 -3.22 -13.36 -17.68
C PRO A 141 -4.28 -14.47 -17.67
N ALA A 142 -5.55 -14.07 -17.80
CA ALA A 142 -6.64 -15.03 -17.82
C ALA A 142 -6.32 -16.10 -18.88
N VAL A 143 -6.23 -17.35 -18.44
CA VAL A 143 -6.10 -18.49 -19.37
C VAL A 143 -7.37 -18.47 -20.21
N LYS A 144 -7.21 -18.21 -21.52
CA LYS A 144 -8.30 -18.26 -22.48
C LYS A 144 -8.70 -19.73 -22.59
N ILE A 145 -9.66 -20.16 -21.78
CA ILE A 145 -10.23 -21.51 -21.89
C ILE A 145 -10.90 -21.56 -23.27
N PRO A 146 -10.43 -22.42 -24.19
CA PRO A 146 -11.13 -22.57 -25.46
C PRO A 146 -12.58 -22.98 -25.16
N PRO A 147 -13.56 -22.49 -25.95
CA PRO A 147 -14.94 -22.93 -25.78
C PRO A 147 -14.99 -24.45 -25.86
N PRO A 148 -15.86 -25.12 -25.06
CA PRO A 148 -16.04 -26.55 -25.19
C PRO A 148 -16.32 -26.92 -26.66
N ALA A 149 -15.59 -27.90 -27.17
CA ALA A 149 -15.81 -28.38 -28.52
C ALA A 149 -17.30 -28.61 -28.71
N ALA A 150 -17.89 -27.99 -29.74
CA ALA A 150 -19.28 -28.19 -30.04
C ALA A 150 -19.49 -29.70 -30.25
N GLU A 151 -20.33 -30.29 -29.41
CA GLU A 151 -20.72 -31.68 -29.56
C GLU A 151 -21.29 -31.84 -30.97
N THR A 152 -20.61 -32.63 -31.77
CA THR A 152 -21.10 -32.99 -33.11
C THR A 152 -22.41 -33.75 -32.89
N PRO A 153 -23.55 -33.31 -33.42
CA PRO A 153 -24.79 -34.05 -33.25
C PRO A 153 -24.63 -35.45 -33.81
N GLU A 154 -24.75 -36.43 -32.93
CA GLU A 154 -24.74 -37.84 -33.25
C GLU A 154 -25.83 -38.11 -34.32
N SER A 155 -25.40 -38.47 -35.51
CA SER A 155 -26.28 -38.81 -36.61
C SER A 155 -27.11 -40.04 -36.20
N GLY A 156 -28.37 -39.81 -35.85
CA GLY A 156 -29.32 -40.87 -35.53
C GLY A 156 -29.41 -41.93 -36.62
N PRO A 157 -29.74 -43.18 -36.25
CA PRO A 157 -29.76 -44.30 -37.19
C PRO A 157 -30.80 -44.11 -38.29
N SER A 158 -30.29 -44.14 -39.55
CA SER A 158 -31.12 -44.14 -40.75
C SER A 158 -32.07 -45.34 -40.75
N LYS A 159 -33.36 -45.10 -40.63
CA LYS A 159 -34.39 -46.11 -40.90
C LYS A 159 -34.42 -46.44 -42.37
N LYS A 160 -34.02 -47.64 -42.75
CA LYS A 160 -34.22 -48.22 -44.07
C LYS A 160 -35.64 -48.76 -44.23
N PRO A 161 -36.24 -48.72 -45.46
CA PRO A 161 -37.59 -49.08 -45.73
C PRO A 161 -37.90 -50.60 -45.60
#